data_8b5af7c5a21cad68afe05ab055117b9e
#
_entry.id   8b5af7c5a21cad68afe05ab055117b9e
#
_cell.length_a   1.000
_cell.length_b   1.000
_cell.length_c   1.000
_cell.angle_alpha   90.00
_cell.angle_beta   90.00
_cell.angle_gamma   90.00
#
_symmetry.space_group_name_H-M   'P 1'
#
loop_
_entity.id
_entity.type
_entity.pdbx_description
1 polymer ?
#
loop_
_entity_poly.entity_id
_entity_poly.type
_entity_poly.pdbx_seq_one_letter_code
_entity_poly.pdbx_strand_id
1 'polypeptide(L)'
;VTQNQEVNITGLSLTIKPSRSSNLVWVQGFISHNCDSNQQAHFFVSRNGTNISPIGDAGGGNQKRAFVSAQGNQDYMGNWVVKNTPFWFMDTPATTSTVTYQVGAIMGVTNSQYLWINRSQRDTSGTGYDMRAVSNITAWEVSG
;
A
#
# COMPACT_ATOMS: atom_id res chain seq x y z
N VAL A 1 -6.63 -4.55 -10.34
CA VAL A 1 -5.16 -4.67 -10.53
C VAL A 1 -4.90 -5.99 -11.22
N THR A 2 -4.21 -5.97 -12.35
CA THR A 2 -3.80 -7.18 -13.06
C THR A 2 -2.48 -7.70 -12.50
N GLN A 3 -2.22 -8.99 -12.73
CA GLN A 3 -1.00 -9.66 -12.27
C GLN A 3 0.27 -8.87 -12.66
N ASN A 4 1.19 -8.74 -11.72
CA ASN A 4 2.52 -8.14 -11.91
C ASN A 4 2.52 -6.66 -12.39
N GLN A 5 1.39 -5.99 -12.41
CA GLN A 5 1.33 -4.56 -12.69
C GLN A 5 1.29 -3.77 -11.37
N GLU A 6 2.18 -2.82 -11.26
CA GLU A 6 2.11 -1.82 -10.20
C GLU A 6 1.01 -0.82 -10.54
N VAL A 7 0.08 -0.63 -9.61
CA VAL A 7 -1.04 0.30 -9.77
C VAL A 7 -1.08 1.23 -8.56
N ASN A 8 -1.09 2.51 -8.81
CA ASN A 8 -1.24 3.51 -7.77
C ASN A 8 -2.66 3.47 -7.17
N ILE A 9 -2.75 3.54 -5.86
CA ILE A 9 -4.02 3.62 -5.16
C ILE A 9 -4.48 5.08 -5.18
N THR A 10 -5.53 5.35 -5.94
CA THR A 10 -6.07 6.71 -6.10
C THR A 10 -6.41 7.33 -4.73
N GLY A 11 -5.96 8.55 -4.50
CA GLY A 11 -6.20 9.28 -3.26
C GLY A 11 -5.23 8.97 -2.12
N LEU A 12 -4.35 7.97 -2.25
CA LEU A 12 -3.29 7.70 -1.27
C LEU A 12 -1.96 8.29 -1.73
N SER A 13 -1.94 9.60 -1.85
CA SER A 13 -0.73 10.38 -2.18
C SER A 13 -0.68 11.66 -1.36
N LEU A 14 0.53 12.15 -1.16
CA LEU A 14 0.79 13.45 -0.57
C LEU A 14 2.04 14.07 -1.17
N THR A 15 2.17 15.39 -1.02
CA THR A 15 3.37 16.13 -1.39
C THR A 15 3.97 16.80 -0.17
N ILE A 16 5.30 16.84 -0.13
CA ILE A 16 6.06 17.58 0.87
C ILE A 16 7.23 18.28 0.17
N LYS A 17 7.61 19.45 0.68
CA LYS A 17 8.79 20.18 0.21
C LYS A 17 9.79 20.24 1.36
N PRO A 18 10.87 19.44 1.33
CA PRO A 18 11.90 19.50 2.36
C PRO A 18 12.54 20.88 2.44
N SER A 19 12.79 21.35 3.65
CA SER A 19 13.42 22.65 3.89
C SER A 19 14.93 22.64 3.65
N ARG A 20 15.56 21.46 3.78
CA ARG A 20 16.98 21.22 3.52
C ARG A 20 17.19 19.90 2.80
N SER A 21 18.19 19.83 1.94
CA SER A 21 18.53 18.61 1.21
C SER A 21 19.13 17.51 2.11
N SER A 22 19.65 17.86 3.29
CA SER A 22 20.12 16.91 4.30
C SER A 22 19.00 16.28 5.11
N ASN A 23 17.80 16.88 5.13
CA ASN A 23 16.71 16.41 5.95
C ASN A 23 16.12 15.09 5.42
N LEU A 24 15.64 14.30 6.35
CA LEU A 24 14.96 13.04 6.09
C LEU A 24 13.45 13.28 6.05
N VAL A 25 12.73 12.33 5.48
CA VAL A 25 11.27 12.32 5.51
C VAL A 25 10.79 11.00 6.10
N TRP A 26 10.12 11.08 7.24
CA TRP A 26 9.40 9.95 7.81
C TRP A 26 8.07 9.80 7.09
N VAL A 27 7.87 8.65 6.46
CA VAL A 27 6.62 8.32 5.76
C VAL A 27 5.95 7.17 6.49
N GLN A 28 4.68 7.35 6.82
CA GLN A 28 3.89 6.30 7.45
C GLN A 28 2.43 6.34 7.01
N GLY A 29 1.72 5.27 7.31
CA GLY A 29 0.29 5.18 7.07
C GLY A 29 -0.26 3.80 7.35
N PHE A 30 -1.48 3.60 6.96
CA PHE A 30 -2.10 2.29 6.91
C PHE A 30 -3.05 2.18 5.71
N ILE A 31 -3.21 0.97 5.25
CA ILE A 31 -4.06 0.65 4.11
C ILE A 31 -5.16 -0.28 4.61
N SER A 32 -6.40 0.19 4.55
CA SER A 32 -7.58 -0.63 4.81
C SER A 32 -8.00 -1.34 3.55
N HIS A 33 -8.06 -2.65 3.58
CA HIS A 33 -8.24 -3.44 2.36
C HIS A 33 -8.97 -4.76 2.62
N ASN A 34 -9.50 -5.33 1.56
CA ASN A 34 -9.86 -6.74 1.44
C ASN A 34 -9.25 -7.26 0.12
N CYS A 35 -8.90 -8.51 0.09
CA CYS A 35 -8.35 -9.18 -1.09
C CYS A 35 -9.09 -10.50 -1.31
N ASP A 36 -9.20 -10.95 -2.55
CA ASP A 36 -9.81 -12.24 -2.87
C ASP A 36 -9.19 -13.38 -2.04
N SER A 37 -10.00 -14.38 -1.72
CA SER A 37 -9.56 -15.57 -0.97
C SER A 37 -8.39 -16.25 -1.69
N ASN A 38 -7.42 -16.70 -0.90
CA ASN A 38 -6.18 -17.34 -1.38
C ASN A 38 -5.28 -16.44 -2.23
N GLN A 39 -5.44 -15.12 -2.14
CA GLN A 39 -4.66 -14.17 -2.92
C GLN A 39 -3.79 -13.29 -2.02
N GLN A 40 -2.77 -12.73 -2.62
CA GLN A 40 -1.88 -11.78 -1.96
C GLN A 40 -1.73 -10.53 -2.83
N ALA A 41 -1.86 -9.39 -2.21
CA ALA A 41 -1.43 -8.13 -2.77
C ALA A 41 -0.20 -7.65 -1.99
N HIS A 42 0.69 -6.97 -2.68
CA HIS A 42 1.87 -6.36 -2.09
C HIS A 42 1.75 -4.86 -2.26
N PHE A 43 2.01 -4.12 -1.19
CA PHE A 43 2.00 -2.67 -1.23
C PHE A 43 3.42 -2.12 -1.33
N PHE A 44 3.55 -1.00 -1.99
CA PHE A 44 4.79 -0.24 -2.10
C PHE A 44 4.51 1.26 -1.96
N VAL A 45 5.54 2.03 -1.75
CA VAL A 45 5.48 3.50 -1.81
C VAL A 45 6.50 3.97 -2.84
N SER A 46 6.05 4.83 -3.75
CA SER A 46 6.91 5.50 -4.71
C SER A 46 7.11 6.97 -4.33
N ARG A 47 8.28 7.51 -4.70
CA ARG A 47 8.59 8.93 -4.70
C ARG A 47 8.77 9.42 -6.13
N ASN A 48 7.95 10.39 -6.54
CA ASN A 48 7.96 10.92 -7.91
C ASN A 48 7.88 9.82 -8.99
N GLY A 49 7.09 8.76 -8.72
CA GLY A 49 6.91 7.63 -9.62
C GLY A 49 7.95 6.51 -9.52
N THR A 50 9.01 6.68 -8.73
CA THR A 50 10.01 5.63 -8.49
C THR A 50 9.72 4.92 -7.18
N ASN A 51 9.61 3.60 -7.19
CA ASN A 51 9.44 2.80 -5.97
C ASN A 51 10.69 2.94 -5.08
N ILE A 52 10.49 3.44 -3.87
CA ILE A 52 11.54 3.69 -2.88
C ILE A 52 11.34 2.94 -1.56
N SER A 53 10.19 2.30 -1.39
CA SER A 53 9.91 1.59 -0.15
C SER A 53 10.92 0.46 0.06
N PRO A 54 11.29 0.18 1.31
CA PRO A 54 12.08 -1.01 1.64
C PRO A 54 11.39 -2.25 1.07
N ILE A 55 12.15 -3.14 0.48
CA ILE A 55 11.64 -4.39 -0.08
C ILE A 55 12.45 -5.55 0.49
N GLY A 56 11.79 -6.68 0.68
CA GLY A 56 12.44 -7.90 1.15
C GLY A 56 13.55 -8.39 0.21
N ASP A 57 14.35 -9.31 0.68
CA ASP A 57 15.42 -9.94 -0.12
C ASP A 57 14.88 -10.58 -1.38
N ALA A 58 15.74 -10.70 -2.39
CA ALA A 58 15.41 -11.41 -3.59
C ALA A 58 15.27 -12.91 -3.28
N GLY A 59 14.03 -13.39 -3.38
CA GLY A 59 13.77 -14.83 -3.33
C GLY A 59 14.13 -15.52 -4.64
N GLY A 60 14.13 -16.85 -4.63
CA GLY A 60 14.27 -17.64 -5.84
C GLY A 60 12.98 -17.68 -6.66
N GLY A 61 13.11 -17.84 -7.97
CA GLY A 61 11.98 -18.06 -8.87
C GLY A 61 11.01 -16.89 -8.97
N ASN A 62 9.73 -17.14 -8.77
CA ASN A 62 8.65 -16.17 -8.95
C ASN A 62 8.25 -15.42 -7.67
N GLN A 63 9.05 -15.51 -6.60
CA GLN A 63 8.75 -14.81 -5.35
C GLN A 63 8.73 -13.30 -5.58
N LYS A 64 7.69 -12.65 -5.06
CA LYS A 64 7.56 -11.19 -5.14
C LYS A 64 8.22 -10.53 -3.95
N ARG A 65 8.97 -9.48 -4.23
CA ARG A 65 9.53 -8.62 -3.20
C ARG A 65 8.47 -7.59 -2.83
N ALA A 66 8.19 -7.49 -1.53
CA ALA A 66 7.17 -6.58 -1.02
C ALA A 66 7.73 -5.72 0.12
N PHE A 67 7.19 -4.53 0.26
CA PHE A 67 7.38 -3.71 1.45
C PHE A 67 6.49 -4.24 2.57
N VAL A 68 5.20 -4.23 2.33
CA VAL A 68 4.18 -4.86 3.18
C VAL A 68 3.18 -5.58 2.29
N SER A 69 2.51 -6.59 2.83
CA SER A 69 1.58 -7.39 2.05
C SER A 69 0.18 -7.41 2.66
N ALA A 70 -0.81 -7.48 1.77
CA ALA A 70 -2.16 -7.83 2.09
C ALA A 70 -2.36 -9.32 1.82
N GLN A 71 -2.87 -10.05 2.79
CA GLN A 71 -3.24 -11.43 2.62
C GLN A 71 -4.74 -11.54 2.36
N GLY A 72 -5.12 -12.30 1.35
CA GLY A 72 -6.49 -12.70 1.13
C GLY A 72 -7.00 -13.60 2.25
N ASN A 73 -8.28 -13.69 2.35
CA ASN A 73 -8.93 -14.42 3.42
C ASN A 73 -8.94 -15.92 3.10
N GLN A 74 -8.04 -16.67 3.71
CA GLN A 74 -8.04 -18.14 3.59
C GLN A 74 -9.07 -18.83 4.47
N ASP A 75 -9.52 -18.14 5.51
CA ASP A 75 -10.42 -18.70 6.48
C ASP A 75 -11.80 -18.07 6.38
N TYR A 76 -12.81 -18.78 6.80
CA TYR A 76 -14.23 -18.51 6.97
C TYR A 76 -14.67 -17.07 7.31
N MET A 77 -13.72 -16.18 7.48
CA MET A 77 -13.92 -14.77 7.86
C MET A 77 -14.43 -13.89 6.71
N GLY A 78 -14.86 -14.50 5.67
CA GLY A 78 -15.74 -13.91 4.69
C GLY A 78 -15.24 -12.69 3.92
N ASN A 79 -15.90 -12.48 2.86
CA ASN A 79 -15.76 -11.34 1.96
C ASN A 79 -16.26 -10.00 2.56
N TRP A 80 -16.63 -9.99 3.85
CA TRP A 80 -17.07 -8.78 4.58
C TRP A 80 -15.98 -8.15 5.47
N VAL A 81 -14.84 -8.84 5.67
CA VAL A 81 -13.78 -8.34 6.57
C VAL A 81 -12.92 -7.29 5.88
N VAL A 82 -12.68 -6.17 6.54
CA VAL A 82 -11.66 -5.20 6.16
C VAL A 82 -10.47 -5.33 7.10
N LYS A 83 -9.29 -5.52 6.55
CA LYS A 83 -8.02 -5.61 7.27
C LYS A 83 -7.24 -4.30 7.13
N ASN A 84 -6.38 -4.03 8.09
CA ASN A 84 -5.47 -2.88 8.05
C ASN A 84 -4.02 -3.35 7.98
N THR A 85 -3.29 -2.85 7.00
CA THR A 85 -1.85 -3.07 6.88
C THR A 85 -1.13 -1.76 7.15
N PRO A 86 -0.47 -1.60 8.32
CA PRO A 86 0.33 -0.43 8.61
C PRO A 86 1.68 -0.50 7.89
N PHE A 87 2.25 0.67 7.61
CA PHE A 87 3.60 0.80 7.06
C PHE A 87 4.28 2.06 7.58
N TRP A 88 5.59 2.03 7.62
CA TRP A 88 6.43 3.20 7.90
C TRP A 88 7.87 2.96 7.43
N PHE A 89 8.54 4.02 7.03
CA PHE A 89 9.97 4.02 6.71
C PHE A 89 10.52 5.44 6.71
N MET A 90 11.85 5.54 6.70
CA MET A 90 12.56 6.82 6.56
C MET A 90 13.10 6.91 5.13
N ASP A 91 12.80 8.01 4.46
CA ASP A 91 13.34 8.33 3.14
C ASP A 91 14.38 9.45 3.22
N THR A 92 15.32 9.41 2.30
CA THR A 92 16.35 10.42 2.11
C THR A 92 16.18 11.06 0.73
N PRO A 93 15.30 12.07 0.58
CA PRO A 93 15.01 12.63 -0.73
C PRO A 93 16.16 13.44 -1.35
N ALA A 94 17.10 13.90 -0.53
CA ALA A 94 18.28 14.67 -0.92
C ALA A 94 17.97 15.89 -1.81
N THR A 95 16.85 16.56 -1.58
CA THR A 95 16.37 17.69 -2.38
C THR A 95 15.55 18.66 -1.55
N THR A 96 15.49 19.92 -1.98
CA THR A 96 14.56 20.94 -1.48
C THR A 96 13.40 21.18 -2.44
N SER A 97 13.33 20.44 -3.55
CA SER A 97 12.18 20.47 -4.44
C SER A 97 11.01 19.69 -3.84
N THR A 98 9.80 20.00 -4.29
CA THR A 98 8.61 19.24 -3.91
C THR A 98 8.75 17.79 -4.35
N VAL A 99 8.46 16.87 -3.44
CA VAL A 99 8.40 15.43 -3.70
C VAL A 99 6.98 14.92 -3.45
N THR A 100 6.55 13.95 -4.25
CA THR A 100 5.24 13.31 -4.12
C THR A 100 5.45 11.86 -3.71
N TYR A 101 4.87 11.48 -2.57
CA TYR A 101 4.78 10.08 -2.15
C TYR A 101 3.44 9.52 -2.56
N GLN A 102 3.44 8.32 -3.12
CA GLN A 102 2.24 7.63 -3.60
C GLN A 102 2.27 6.17 -3.17
N VAL A 103 1.19 5.71 -2.52
CA VAL A 103 1.01 4.28 -2.24
C VAL A 103 0.50 3.57 -3.48
N GLY A 104 1.08 2.43 -3.77
CA GLY A 104 0.65 1.55 -4.84
C GLY A 104 0.52 0.11 -4.39
N ALA A 105 -0.03 -0.71 -5.25
CA ALA A 105 -0.21 -2.14 -5.03
C ALA A 105 0.13 -2.94 -6.28
N ILE A 106 0.57 -4.18 -6.05
CA ILE A 106 0.81 -5.19 -7.08
C ILE A 106 0.14 -6.49 -6.64
N MET A 107 -0.55 -7.16 -7.55
CA MET A 107 -1.13 -8.49 -7.29
C MET A 107 -0.11 -9.58 -7.63
N GLY A 108 0.06 -10.54 -6.71
CA GLY A 108 1.06 -11.60 -6.84
C GLY A 108 0.64 -12.84 -7.63
N VAL A 109 -0.53 -12.85 -8.26
CA VAL A 109 -1.14 -14.06 -8.82
C VAL A 109 -1.43 -14.01 -10.31
N THR A 110 -1.67 -15.21 -10.88
CA THR A 110 -1.78 -15.44 -12.32
C THR A 110 -3.16 -15.18 -12.92
N ASN A 111 -4.19 -15.00 -12.09
CA ASN A 111 -5.58 -14.83 -12.55
C ASN A 111 -6.10 -13.43 -12.21
N SER A 112 -7.15 -13.00 -12.91
CA SER A 112 -7.85 -11.75 -12.62
C SER A 112 -8.41 -11.79 -11.20
N GLN A 113 -7.75 -11.12 -10.30
CA GLN A 113 -8.12 -11.04 -8.89
C GLN A 113 -8.31 -9.59 -8.49
N TYR A 114 -9.04 -9.38 -7.40
CA TYR A 114 -9.42 -8.05 -6.96
C TYR A 114 -8.82 -7.72 -5.61
N LEU A 115 -8.38 -6.49 -5.49
CA LEU A 115 -8.02 -5.83 -4.24
C LEU A 115 -9.00 -4.67 -4.04
N TRP A 116 -9.74 -4.73 -2.95
CA TRP A 116 -10.66 -3.67 -2.55
C TRP A 116 -9.98 -2.78 -1.51
N ILE A 117 -9.99 -1.49 -1.76
CA ILE A 117 -9.45 -0.49 -0.83
C ILE A 117 -10.60 0.23 -0.15
N ASN A 118 -10.50 0.37 1.16
CA ASN A 118 -11.46 1.06 2.03
C ASN A 118 -12.86 0.42 2.08
N ARG A 119 -13.00 -0.83 1.68
CA ARG A 119 -14.26 -1.56 1.74
C ARG A 119 -14.06 -3.07 1.77
N SER A 120 -15.11 -3.78 2.19
CA SER A 120 -15.19 -5.23 2.01
C SER A 120 -15.41 -5.62 0.54
N GLN A 121 -15.13 -6.87 0.22
CA GLN A 121 -15.41 -7.43 -1.11
C GLN A 121 -16.90 -7.42 -1.42
N ARG A 122 -17.72 -7.89 -0.48
CA ARG A 122 -19.16 -8.03 -0.65
C ARG A 122 -19.87 -6.68 -0.78
N ASP A 123 -19.49 -5.71 0.06
CA ASP A 123 -19.95 -4.31 0.05
C ASP A 123 -21.48 -4.15 -0.10
N THR A 124 -22.26 -4.94 0.63
CA THR A 124 -23.70 -4.87 0.61
C THR A 124 -24.25 -3.92 1.67
N SER A 125 -25.28 -3.16 1.33
CA SER A 125 -25.93 -2.21 2.26
C SER A 125 -26.95 -2.84 3.20
N GLY A 126 -27.27 -4.11 3.00
CA GLY A 126 -28.36 -4.79 3.73
C GLY A 126 -27.95 -5.49 5.03
N THR A 127 -26.69 -5.51 5.38
CA THR A 127 -26.18 -6.19 6.57
C THR A 127 -25.19 -5.33 7.33
N GLY A 128 -25.24 -5.35 8.65
CA GLY A 128 -24.32 -4.63 9.52
C GLY A 128 -22.89 -5.18 9.55
N TYR A 129 -22.56 -6.15 8.71
CA TYR A 129 -21.25 -6.81 8.68
C TYR A 129 -20.30 -6.21 7.64
N ASP A 130 -20.81 -5.54 6.62
CA ASP A 130 -19.98 -4.91 5.59
C ASP A 130 -19.52 -3.54 6.04
N MET A 131 -18.20 -3.35 6.06
CA MET A 131 -17.60 -2.11 6.55
C MET A 131 -17.03 -1.29 5.40
N ARG A 132 -17.19 0.01 5.53
CA ARG A 132 -16.42 1.03 4.81
C ARG A 132 -15.38 1.59 5.77
N ALA A 133 -14.15 1.66 5.32
CA ALA A 133 -13.01 2.10 6.12
C ALA A 133 -12.26 3.24 5.43
N VAL A 134 -11.19 3.70 6.03
CA VAL A 134 -10.29 4.71 5.46
C VAL A 134 -8.88 4.15 5.40
N SER A 135 -8.09 4.65 4.48
CA SER A 135 -6.63 4.50 4.46
C SER A 135 -6.01 5.88 4.57
N ASN A 136 -4.78 5.95 5.06
CA ASN A 136 -4.06 7.21 5.10
C ASN A 136 -2.58 7.05 4.74
N ILE A 137 -1.98 8.16 4.35
CA ILE A 137 -0.55 8.35 4.27
C ILE A 137 -0.19 9.69 4.89
N THR A 138 0.86 9.74 5.67
CA THR A 138 1.38 10.94 6.33
C THR A 138 2.89 11.00 6.15
N ALA A 139 3.43 12.21 6.03
CA ALA A 139 4.86 12.43 5.97
C ALA A 139 5.26 13.62 6.84
N TRP A 140 6.41 13.50 7.51
CA TRP A 140 7.04 14.57 8.28
C TRP A 140 8.49 14.73 7.86
N GLU A 141 8.91 15.98 7.80
CA GLU A 141 10.32 16.30 7.69
C GLU A 141 11.00 16.10 9.04
N VAL A 142 12.13 15.43 9.03
CA VAL A 142 13.00 15.19 10.19
C VAL A 142 14.36 15.81 9.90
N SER A 143 14.88 16.57 10.84
CA SER A 143 16.22 17.15 10.73
C SER A 143 17.27 16.05 10.55
N GLY A 144 18.08 16.14 9.55
CA GLY A 144 19.24 15.31 9.28
C GLY A 144 20.54 16.08 9.53
#